data_5fe3fd9d071e58a9eccac3565b2b8b31
#
_entry.id   5fe3fd9d071e58a9eccac3565b2b8b31
#
_cell.length_a   1.000
_cell.length_b   1.000
_cell.length_c   1.000
_cell.angle_alpha   90.00
_cell.angle_beta   90.00
_cell.angle_gamma   90.00
#
_symmetry.space_group_name_H-M   'P 1'
#
loop_
_entity.id
_entity.type
_entity.pdbx_description
1 polymer ?
#
loop_
_entity_poly.entity_id
_entity_poly.type
_entity_poly.pdbx_seq_one_letter_code
_entity_poly.pdbx_strand_id
1 'polypeptide(L)'
;MKTKKNLALFALTLGATAVLAACGGSKSDSSQASSQNNAGSSDNFKAVMVSDTGGIDDKSFNQGAWEGLQEWGKNNGGKTKGNGIDYILSKAESDYTTNLNTAVLNEYNIIFAIGFKLQKAVEEAAKQNPDAHFAIIDSVVEQPNVASINYKDQEAAFLAGVAAGLTTKTNKVAFIGGMHGPALDKFEAGFKAGVQAVNPKATVEIQYAESFSDGAKAKSLAEAMYASDVDIIYAAAGGAGLGVFAAAKSIVEANPDSKIWVIGVDQDQQAEGKVNDSRNVTLTSTLKGVKQALIKFSEDASKGNYHGGEQVLYGLSDNGVGLADGQLSDSVKEKIAVFKKAIIEGKQEVPAKP
;
A
#
# COMPACT_ATOMS: atom_id res chain seq x y z
N MET A 1 -59.96 31.63 -44.31
CA MET A 1 -60.22 33.09 -44.14
C MET A 1 -58.86 33.72 -43.80
N LYS A 2 -58.28 34.37 -44.79
CA LYS A 2 -58.01 35.85 -44.84
C LYS A 2 -57.02 36.28 -43.75
N THR A 3 -55.83 36.67 -44.06
CA THR A 3 -55.13 37.74 -44.81
C THR A 3 -54.29 38.54 -43.85
N LYS A 4 -53.09 38.87 -44.07
CA LYS A 4 -52.23 39.74 -44.89
C LYS A 4 -51.13 40.25 -43.99
N LYS A 5 -49.84 40.10 -44.34
CA LYS A 5 -48.93 41.09 -45.00
C LYS A 5 -48.70 42.41 -44.21
N ASN A 6 -47.38 42.68 -43.96
CA ASN A 6 -46.57 43.80 -44.48
C ASN A 6 -45.23 43.80 -43.74
N LEU A 7 -44.09 43.73 -44.26
CA LEU A 7 -43.16 44.36 -45.21
C LEU A 7 -42.93 45.86 -44.99
N ALA A 8 -41.73 46.24 -44.53
CA ALA A 8 -40.96 47.48 -44.80
C ALA A 8 -39.57 47.33 -44.16
N LEU A 9 -38.51 47.22 -44.72
CA LEU A 9 -37.56 47.86 -45.65
C LEU A 9 -37.27 49.34 -45.33
N PHE A 10 -36.00 49.70 -44.96
CA PHE A 10 -35.21 50.87 -45.25
C PHE A 10 -33.87 50.73 -44.53
N ALA A 11 -32.75 50.48 -45.14
CA ALA A 11 -31.88 51.29 -45.99
C ALA A 11 -30.81 52.12 -45.23
N LEU A 12 -29.57 51.75 -45.46
CA LEU A 12 -28.32 52.48 -45.72
C LEU A 12 -27.99 53.75 -44.91
N THR A 13 -26.75 53.78 -44.35
CA THR A 13 -25.78 54.82 -44.77
C THR A 13 -24.33 54.37 -44.46
N LEU A 14 -23.48 54.58 -45.46
CA LEU A 14 -22.02 54.48 -45.53
C LEU A 14 -21.31 55.53 -44.69
N GLY A 15 -20.11 55.20 -44.22
CA GLY A 15 -19.13 56.14 -43.74
C GLY A 15 -17.76 55.52 -43.66
N ALA A 16 -17.02 55.65 -44.76
CA ALA A 16 -15.61 55.28 -44.87
C ALA A 16 -14.72 56.45 -44.48
N THR A 17 -13.67 56.20 -43.70
CA THR A 17 -12.45 57.04 -43.80
C THR A 17 -11.22 56.14 -43.54
N ALA A 18 -10.42 56.03 -44.58
CA ALA A 18 -9.09 55.45 -44.59
C ALA A 18 -8.06 56.53 -44.22
N VAL A 19 -7.02 56.16 -43.46
CA VAL A 19 -5.71 56.80 -43.53
C VAL A 19 -4.62 55.74 -43.56
N LEU A 20 -3.86 55.78 -44.62
CA LEU A 20 -2.58 55.05 -44.84
C LEU A 20 -1.40 55.80 -44.19
N ALA A 21 -0.43 55.03 -43.67
CA ALA A 21 1.02 55.26 -43.81
C ALA A 21 1.71 54.06 -43.20
N ALA A 22 2.34 53.19 -43.86
CA ALA A 22 3.52 53.09 -44.71
C ALA A 22 4.80 52.70 -43.96
N CYS A 23 5.42 51.61 -44.48
CA CYS A 23 6.82 51.20 -44.45
C CYS A 23 7.40 50.59 -43.18
N GLY A 24 7.78 49.36 -43.13
CA GLY A 24 8.96 48.76 -43.75
C GLY A 24 9.59 47.70 -42.87
N GLY A 25 9.97 46.57 -43.43
CA GLY A 25 10.98 45.71 -42.79
C GLY A 25 10.59 44.24 -42.61
N SER A 26 10.95 43.42 -43.57
CA SER A 26 10.95 41.95 -43.53
C SER A 26 11.78 41.40 -42.40
N LYS A 27 11.24 40.40 -41.65
CA LYS A 27 11.97 39.17 -41.32
C LYS A 27 10.99 38.10 -40.87
N SER A 28 11.11 36.97 -41.47
CA SER A 28 10.55 35.69 -41.12
C SER A 28 10.80 35.37 -39.65
N ASP A 29 9.75 35.01 -38.92
CA ASP A 29 9.95 34.15 -37.77
C ASP A 29 8.76 33.19 -37.55
N SER A 30 9.19 31.99 -37.29
CA SER A 30 8.50 30.78 -37.04
C SER A 30 7.28 30.90 -36.12
N SER A 31 6.18 30.29 -36.58
CA SER A 31 5.03 29.92 -35.73
C SER A 31 5.46 28.99 -34.60
N GLN A 32 5.66 29.53 -33.40
CA GLN A 32 5.59 28.77 -32.17
C GLN A 32 4.13 28.43 -31.88
N ALA A 33 3.79 27.19 -32.13
CA ALA A 33 2.63 26.55 -31.50
C ALA A 33 2.91 26.54 -29.99
N SER A 34 2.29 27.44 -29.26
CA SER A 34 2.21 27.36 -27.80
C SER A 34 1.41 26.10 -27.47
N SER A 35 2.10 25.01 -27.14
CA SER A 35 1.51 23.91 -26.39
C SER A 35 0.99 24.49 -25.07
N GLN A 36 -0.29 24.78 -25.00
CA GLN A 36 -0.96 24.93 -23.74
C GLN A 36 -0.89 23.57 -23.06
N ASN A 37 0.07 23.41 -22.13
CA ASN A 37 -0.02 22.43 -21.08
C ASN A 37 -1.30 22.75 -20.30
N ASN A 38 -2.38 22.05 -20.63
CA ASN A 38 -3.52 21.91 -19.77
C ASN A 38 -3.05 21.11 -18.54
N ALA A 39 -2.45 21.79 -17.57
CA ALA A 39 -2.42 21.27 -16.20
C ALA A 39 -3.89 21.14 -15.81
N GLY A 40 -4.43 19.91 -15.91
CA GLY A 40 -5.78 19.60 -15.46
C GLY A 40 -5.93 20.12 -14.04
N SER A 41 -6.98 20.90 -13.78
CA SER A 41 -7.22 21.43 -12.45
C SER A 41 -7.29 20.26 -11.48
N SER A 42 -6.59 20.34 -10.34
CA SER A 42 -6.56 19.34 -9.28
C SER A 42 -7.96 18.94 -8.78
N ASP A 43 -8.96 19.78 -9.04
CA ASP A 43 -10.35 19.58 -8.63
C ASP A 43 -11.01 18.35 -9.26
N ASN A 44 -10.65 17.97 -10.51
CA ASN A 44 -11.25 16.86 -11.22
C ASN A 44 -10.41 15.56 -11.17
N PHE A 45 -9.24 15.57 -10.51
CA PHE A 45 -8.40 14.40 -10.42
C PHE A 45 -9.06 13.31 -9.55
N LYS A 46 -9.11 12.08 -10.08
CA LYS A 46 -9.73 10.92 -9.43
C LYS A 46 -8.70 9.82 -9.24
N ALA A 47 -8.67 9.21 -8.04
CA ALA A 47 -7.83 8.07 -7.72
C ALA A 47 -8.67 6.89 -7.22
N VAL A 48 -8.27 5.68 -7.57
CA VAL A 48 -8.94 4.45 -7.11
C VAL A 48 -7.91 3.41 -6.72
N MET A 49 -8.24 2.57 -5.75
CA MET A 49 -7.51 1.35 -5.46
C MET A 49 -8.35 0.11 -5.78
N VAL A 50 -7.72 -0.91 -6.34
CA VAL A 50 -8.26 -2.26 -6.49
C VAL A 50 -7.56 -3.14 -5.47
N SER A 51 -8.33 -3.69 -4.51
CA SER A 51 -7.77 -4.52 -3.44
C SER A 51 -7.44 -5.92 -3.93
N ASP A 52 -6.53 -6.60 -3.24
CA ASP A 52 -6.46 -8.04 -3.26
C ASP A 52 -7.65 -8.66 -2.48
N THR A 53 -7.57 -9.96 -2.16
CA THR A 53 -8.65 -10.69 -1.46
C THR A 53 -8.70 -10.42 0.05
N GLY A 54 -7.82 -9.56 0.60
CA GLY A 54 -7.76 -9.23 2.04
C GLY A 54 -8.89 -8.32 2.51
N GLY A 55 -9.41 -7.48 1.60
CA GLY A 55 -10.45 -6.48 1.95
C GLY A 55 -9.89 -5.26 2.68
N ILE A 56 -10.67 -4.16 2.73
CA ILE A 56 -10.23 -2.88 3.31
C ILE A 56 -10.32 -2.79 4.84
N ASP A 57 -10.87 -3.79 5.50
CA ASP A 57 -11.01 -3.87 6.97
C ASP A 57 -9.98 -4.83 7.58
N ASP A 58 -8.90 -5.14 6.84
CA ASP A 58 -7.86 -6.11 7.21
C ASP A 58 -6.98 -5.68 8.39
N LYS A 59 -7.12 -4.46 8.88
CA LYS A 59 -6.31 -3.82 9.92
C LYS A 59 -4.80 -3.81 9.58
N SER A 60 -4.47 -3.87 8.31
CA SER A 60 -3.13 -4.11 7.77
C SER A 60 -2.95 -3.39 6.42
N PHE A 61 -2.64 -4.13 5.37
CA PHE A 61 -2.17 -3.72 4.06
C PHE A 61 -3.19 -2.89 3.26
N ASN A 62 -4.39 -3.46 3.01
CA ASN A 62 -5.43 -2.78 2.22
C ASN A 62 -6.06 -1.62 2.98
N GLN A 63 -6.28 -1.76 4.30
CA GLN A 63 -6.76 -0.64 5.12
C GLN A 63 -5.78 0.52 5.06
N GLY A 64 -4.47 0.27 5.20
CA GLY A 64 -3.44 1.30 5.08
C GLY A 64 -3.45 2.01 3.74
N ALA A 65 -3.64 1.26 2.64
CA ALA A 65 -3.79 1.83 1.30
C ALA A 65 -5.01 2.74 1.21
N TRP A 66 -6.17 2.28 1.69
CA TRP A 66 -7.39 3.09 1.69
C TRP A 66 -7.28 4.35 2.53
N GLU A 67 -6.70 4.26 3.73
CA GLU A 67 -6.39 5.42 4.56
C GLU A 67 -5.49 6.43 3.85
N GLY A 68 -4.54 5.96 3.03
CA GLY A 68 -3.70 6.82 2.19
C GLY A 68 -4.51 7.63 1.18
N LEU A 69 -5.42 7.00 0.45
CA LEU A 69 -6.31 7.70 -0.48
C LEU A 69 -7.27 8.67 0.24
N GLN A 70 -7.81 8.26 1.40
CA GLN A 70 -8.67 9.14 2.19
C GLN A 70 -7.93 10.40 2.67
N GLU A 71 -6.69 10.24 3.17
CA GLU A 71 -5.88 11.36 3.63
C GLU A 71 -5.50 12.29 2.47
N TRP A 72 -5.04 11.72 1.35
CA TRP A 72 -4.79 12.50 0.14
C TRP A 72 -6.05 13.25 -0.31
N GLY A 73 -7.19 12.57 -0.42
CA GLY A 73 -8.45 13.17 -0.86
C GLY A 73 -8.91 14.30 0.04
N LYS A 74 -8.80 14.13 1.37
CA LYS A 74 -9.11 15.17 2.35
C LYS A 74 -8.26 16.43 2.13
N ASN A 75 -6.98 16.25 1.86
CA ASN A 75 -6.02 17.36 1.67
C ASN A 75 -6.11 18.00 0.28
N ASN A 76 -6.76 17.33 -0.69
CA ASN A 76 -6.85 17.75 -2.09
C ASN A 76 -8.30 18.00 -2.51
N GLY A 77 -8.93 18.99 -1.91
CA GLY A 77 -10.28 19.43 -2.25
C GLY A 77 -11.40 18.71 -1.49
N GLY A 78 -11.08 17.96 -0.40
CA GLY A 78 -12.08 17.27 0.40
C GLY A 78 -12.74 16.08 -0.32
N LYS A 79 -11.98 15.40 -1.18
CA LYS A 79 -12.47 14.24 -1.92
C LYS A 79 -12.84 13.10 -0.96
N THR A 80 -13.92 12.40 -1.27
CA THR A 80 -14.46 11.29 -0.46
C THR A 80 -14.78 10.11 -1.36
N LYS A 81 -15.08 8.95 -0.77
CA LYS A 81 -15.52 7.78 -1.52
C LYS A 81 -16.68 8.11 -2.46
N GLY A 82 -16.55 7.73 -3.72
CA GLY A 82 -17.52 8.06 -4.78
C GLY A 82 -17.43 9.50 -5.29
N ASN A 83 -16.59 10.33 -4.68
CA ASN A 83 -16.32 11.69 -5.10
C ASN A 83 -14.83 11.99 -5.12
N GLY A 84 -14.15 11.61 -6.19
CA GLY A 84 -12.72 11.84 -6.41
C GLY A 84 -11.80 10.77 -5.87
N ILE A 85 -12.22 9.94 -4.93
CA ILE A 85 -11.51 8.73 -4.51
C ILE A 85 -12.48 7.55 -4.38
N ASP A 86 -12.00 6.33 -4.62
CA ASP A 86 -12.79 5.11 -4.41
C ASP A 86 -11.92 3.88 -4.19
N TYR A 87 -12.56 2.76 -3.89
CA TYR A 87 -11.96 1.44 -3.91
C TYR A 87 -12.88 0.43 -4.61
N ILE A 88 -12.28 -0.58 -5.24
CA ILE A 88 -12.96 -1.72 -5.85
C ILE A 88 -12.44 -2.98 -5.15
N LEU A 89 -13.34 -3.71 -4.49
CA LEU A 89 -12.97 -4.91 -3.74
C LEU A 89 -12.93 -6.14 -4.63
N SER A 90 -11.90 -6.97 -4.46
CA SER A 90 -11.81 -8.28 -5.07
C SER A 90 -12.10 -9.37 -4.03
N LYS A 91 -13.08 -10.22 -4.32
CA LYS A 91 -13.44 -11.36 -3.47
C LYS A 91 -12.65 -12.61 -3.83
N ALA A 92 -12.16 -12.67 -5.07
CA ALA A 92 -11.35 -13.76 -5.61
C ALA A 92 -10.35 -13.18 -6.62
N GLU A 93 -9.28 -13.93 -6.92
CA GLU A 93 -8.28 -13.53 -7.93
C GLU A 93 -8.90 -13.38 -9.32
N SER A 94 -9.98 -14.12 -9.62
CA SER A 94 -10.75 -13.99 -10.87
C SER A 94 -11.38 -12.61 -11.08
N ASP A 95 -11.54 -11.81 -10.03
CA ASP A 95 -12.16 -10.49 -10.09
C ASP A 95 -11.17 -9.41 -10.56
N TYR A 96 -9.86 -9.64 -10.45
CA TYR A 96 -8.81 -8.63 -10.66
C TYR A 96 -8.90 -7.94 -12.02
N THR A 97 -8.97 -8.71 -13.10
CA THR A 97 -9.05 -8.17 -14.46
C THR A 97 -10.32 -7.34 -14.66
N THR A 98 -11.47 -7.84 -14.20
CA THR A 98 -12.75 -7.11 -14.28
C THR A 98 -12.72 -5.83 -13.47
N ASN A 99 -12.15 -5.86 -12.27
CA ASN A 99 -12.05 -4.70 -11.38
C ASN A 99 -11.12 -3.61 -11.94
N LEU A 100 -9.96 -4.00 -12.50
CA LEU A 100 -9.05 -3.07 -13.16
C LEU A 100 -9.69 -2.44 -14.39
N ASN A 101 -10.37 -3.22 -15.25
CA ASN A 101 -11.09 -2.69 -16.39
C ASN A 101 -12.24 -1.77 -15.98
N THR A 102 -12.93 -2.06 -14.87
CA THR A 102 -13.95 -1.16 -14.30
C THR A 102 -13.34 0.17 -13.88
N ALA A 103 -12.15 0.15 -13.27
CA ALA A 103 -11.43 1.36 -12.91
C ALA A 103 -11.05 2.21 -14.14
N VAL A 104 -10.58 1.56 -15.20
CA VAL A 104 -10.27 2.24 -16.49
C VAL A 104 -11.53 2.85 -17.10
N LEU A 105 -12.63 2.10 -17.21
CA LEU A 105 -13.90 2.56 -17.77
C LEU A 105 -14.51 3.74 -16.99
N ASN A 106 -14.25 3.83 -15.69
CA ASN A 106 -14.69 4.95 -14.85
C ASN A 106 -13.74 6.17 -14.92
N GLU A 107 -12.73 6.12 -15.82
CA GLU A 107 -11.80 7.22 -16.10
C GLU A 107 -11.10 7.77 -14.85
N TYR A 108 -10.59 6.87 -13.98
CA TYR A 108 -9.70 7.26 -12.89
C TYR A 108 -8.33 7.69 -13.44
N ASN A 109 -7.80 8.79 -12.93
CA ASN A 109 -6.52 9.35 -13.38
C ASN A 109 -5.32 8.53 -12.88
N ILE A 110 -5.46 7.81 -11.77
CA ILE A 110 -4.50 6.82 -11.28
C ILE A 110 -5.24 5.64 -10.65
N ILE A 111 -4.79 4.43 -10.97
CA ILE A 111 -5.36 3.15 -10.52
C ILE A 111 -4.30 2.41 -9.75
N PHE A 112 -4.47 2.28 -8.43
CA PHE A 112 -3.58 1.50 -7.58
C PHE A 112 -4.05 0.05 -7.51
N ALA A 113 -3.18 -0.89 -7.84
CA ALA A 113 -3.38 -2.33 -7.64
C ALA A 113 -2.64 -2.74 -6.35
N ILE A 114 -3.39 -3.19 -5.35
CA ILE A 114 -2.86 -3.44 -4.02
C ILE A 114 -2.54 -4.92 -3.84
N GLY A 115 -1.26 -5.28 -3.99
CA GLY A 115 -0.73 -6.60 -3.76
C GLY A 115 -0.20 -7.34 -5.00
N PHE A 116 0.80 -8.20 -4.75
CA PHE A 116 1.54 -8.90 -5.81
C PHE A 116 0.68 -9.85 -6.67
N LYS A 117 -0.44 -10.34 -6.14
CA LYS A 117 -1.37 -11.22 -6.88
C LYS A 117 -2.02 -10.54 -8.08
N LEU A 118 -2.09 -9.21 -8.10
CA LEU A 118 -2.64 -8.43 -9.22
C LEU A 118 -1.66 -8.28 -10.39
N GLN A 119 -0.38 -8.71 -10.26
CA GLN A 119 0.68 -8.46 -11.24
C GLN A 119 0.25 -8.76 -12.68
N LYS A 120 -0.21 -10.00 -12.93
CA LYS A 120 -0.62 -10.42 -14.27
C LYS A 120 -1.81 -9.62 -14.81
N ALA A 121 -2.79 -9.35 -13.99
CA ALA A 121 -3.97 -8.59 -14.36
C ALA A 121 -3.61 -7.13 -14.69
N VAL A 122 -2.68 -6.52 -13.92
CA VAL A 122 -2.17 -5.16 -14.18
C VAL A 122 -1.38 -5.14 -15.48
N GLU A 123 -0.51 -6.12 -15.73
CA GLU A 123 0.25 -6.21 -16.98
C GLU A 123 -0.68 -6.28 -18.20
N GLU A 124 -1.72 -7.09 -18.14
CA GLU A 124 -2.71 -7.22 -19.21
C GLU A 124 -3.54 -5.94 -19.39
N ALA A 125 -4.03 -5.36 -18.29
CA ALA A 125 -4.81 -4.11 -18.33
C ALA A 125 -3.98 -2.93 -18.85
N ALA A 126 -2.72 -2.81 -18.46
CA ALA A 126 -1.82 -1.75 -18.90
C ALA A 126 -1.51 -1.84 -20.41
N LYS A 127 -1.28 -3.05 -20.92
CA LYS A 127 -1.07 -3.28 -22.38
C LYS A 127 -2.31 -2.91 -23.21
N GLN A 128 -3.51 -3.21 -22.70
CA GLN A 128 -4.77 -2.91 -23.40
C GLN A 128 -5.17 -1.44 -23.32
N ASN A 129 -4.68 -0.72 -22.31
CA ASN A 129 -5.05 0.67 -22.02
C ASN A 129 -3.79 1.53 -21.83
N PRO A 130 -3.03 1.84 -22.90
CA PRO A 130 -1.73 2.51 -22.79
C PRO A 130 -1.81 3.93 -22.23
N ASP A 131 -2.97 4.58 -22.31
CA ASP A 131 -3.20 5.94 -21.78
C ASP A 131 -3.65 5.94 -20.31
N ALA A 132 -3.99 4.79 -19.73
CA ALA A 132 -4.36 4.67 -18.31
C ALA A 132 -3.11 4.57 -17.44
N HIS A 133 -3.14 5.22 -16.27
CA HIS A 133 -2.03 5.22 -15.33
C HIS A 133 -2.26 4.22 -14.19
N PHE A 134 -1.35 3.27 -14.04
CA PHE A 134 -1.40 2.25 -13.00
C PHE A 134 -0.24 2.39 -12.02
N ALA A 135 -0.48 2.03 -10.76
CA ALA A 135 0.57 1.79 -9.79
C ALA A 135 0.34 0.44 -9.12
N ILE A 136 1.35 -0.41 -9.04
CA ILE A 136 1.24 -1.71 -8.36
C ILE A 136 2.09 -1.73 -7.10
N ILE A 137 1.53 -2.26 -6.01
CA ILE A 137 2.22 -2.45 -4.74
C ILE A 137 2.68 -3.91 -4.62
N ASP A 138 3.93 -4.13 -4.17
CA ASP A 138 4.56 -5.43 -3.92
C ASP A 138 4.82 -6.28 -5.17
N SER A 139 4.87 -5.66 -6.33
CA SER A 139 5.28 -6.36 -7.55
C SER A 139 5.98 -5.43 -8.54
N VAL A 140 6.52 -6.03 -9.61
CA VAL A 140 7.11 -5.30 -10.73
C VAL A 140 6.35 -5.65 -12.00
N VAL A 141 5.88 -4.63 -12.71
CA VAL A 141 5.27 -4.75 -14.05
C VAL A 141 6.03 -3.83 -15.01
N GLU A 142 6.69 -4.43 -16.01
CA GLU A 142 7.52 -3.71 -16.98
C GLU A 142 6.66 -3.14 -18.11
N GLN A 143 5.80 -2.16 -17.79
CA GLN A 143 5.01 -1.41 -18.75
C GLN A 143 5.23 0.10 -18.55
N PRO A 144 5.27 0.91 -19.62
CA PRO A 144 5.57 2.35 -19.52
C PRO A 144 4.52 3.14 -18.75
N ASN A 145 3.32 2.59 -18.60
CA ASN A 145 2.20 3.19 -17.88
C ASN A 145 1.90 2.49 -16.55
N VAL A 146 2.91 1.84 -15.93
CA VAL A 146 2.82 1.24 -14.60
C VAL A 146 3.97 1.72 -13.73
N ALA A 147 3.66 2.31 -12.58
CA ALA A 147 4.62 2.53 -11.51
C ALA A 147 4.67 1.30 -10.60
N SER A 148 5.86 0.76 -10.33
CA SER A 148 6.05 -0.43 -9.49
C SER A 148 6.64 -0.04 -8.14
N ILE A 149 5.88 -0.22 -7.06
CA ILE A 149 6.24 0.22 -5.71
C ILE A 149 6.50 -1.01 -4.83
N ASN A 150 7.73 -1.18 -4.40
CA ASN A 150 8.18 -2.33 -3.65
C ASN A 150 8.85 -1.92 -2.33
N TYR A 151 8.94 -2.89 -1.41
CA TYR A 151 9.50 -2.69 -0.09
C TYR A 151 10.55 -3.76 0.22
N LYS A 152 11.53 -3.37 1.02
CA LYS A 152 12.49 -4.27 1.65
C LYS A 152 11.89 -4.83 2.94
N ASP A 153 10.79 -5.58 2.80
CA ASP A 153 10.03 -6.13 3.93
C ASP A 153 10.90 -6.98 4.86
N GLN A 154 11.93 -7.65 4.29
CA GLN A 154 12.90 -8.42 5.06
C GLN A 154 13.63 -7.58 6.12
N GLU A 155 13.85 -6.28 5.89
CA GLU A 155 14.57 -5.43 6.84
C GLU A 155 13.73 -5.21 8.12
N ALA A 156 12.43 -4.91 8.00
CA ALA A 156 11.51 -4.80 9.14
C ALA A 156 11.27 -6.16 9.81
N ALA A 157 11.10 -7.22 9.01
CA ALA A 157 10.92 -8.57 9.51
C ALA A 157 12.14 -9.07 10.31
N PHE A 158 13.36 -8.68 9.89
CA PHE A 158 14.57 -8.96 10.67
C PHE A 158 14.51 -8.32 12.06
N LEU A 159 14.09 -7.06 12.15
CA LEU A 159 13.94 -6.38 13.44
C LEU A 159 12.86 -7.04 14.30
N ALA A 160 11.76 -7.51 13.69
CA ALA A 160 10.73 -8.30 14.37
C ALA A 160 11.30 -9.64 14.88
N GLY A 161 12.16 -10.29 14.10
CA GLY A 161 12.89 -11.49 14.51
C GLY A 161 13.83 -11.24 15.70
N VAL A 162 14.56 -10.12 15.69
CA VAL A 162 15.38 -9.68 16.83
C VAL A 162 14.50 -9.48 18.08
N ALA A 163 13.35 -8.81 17.94
CA ALA A 163 12.40 -8.64 19.04
C ALA A 163 11.92 -9.98 19.61
N ALA A 164 11.53 -10.91 18.73
CA ALA A 164 11.08 -12.25 19.12
C ALA A 164 12.20 -13.05 19.79
N GLY A 165 13.38 -13.11 19.20
CA GLY A 165 14.51 -13.90 19.70
C GLY A 165 15.02 -13.46 21.06
N LEU A 166 14.94 -12.14 21.37
CA LEU A 166 15.32 -11.59 22.68
C LEU A 166 14.20 -11.69 23.72
N THR A 167 12.95 -11.81 23.30
CA THR A 167 11.77 -11.79 24.21
C THR A 167 11.31 -13.19 24.58
N THR A 168 11.42 -14.17 23.67
CA THR A 168 10.96 -15.56 23.88
C THR A 168 11.51 -16.15 25.19
N LYS A 169 10.68 -16.94 25.87
CA LYS A 169 11.04 -17.68 27.08
C LYS A 169 11.17 -19.19 26.82
N THR A 170 10.51 -19.67 25.77
CA THR A 170 10.52 -21.08 25.41
C THR A 170 11.58 -21.42 24.36
N ASN A 171 12.19 -20.42 23.70
CA ASN A 171 13.00 -20.56 22.48
C ASN A 171 12.22 -21.18 21.31
N LYS A 172 10.90 -21.08 21.32
CA LYS A 172 10.03 -21.50 20.22
C LYS A 172 9.20 -20.31 19.77
N VAL A 173 9.48 -19.81 18.58
CA VAL A 173 8.73 -18.74 17.95
C VAL A 173 8.18 -19.23 16.62
N ALA A 174 7.20 -18.54 16.07
CA ALA A 174 6.59 -18.94 14.82
C ALA A 174 6.30 -17.76 13.89
N PHE A 175 6.13 -18.08 12.61
CA PHE A 175 5.67 -17.20 11.57
C PHE A 175 4.41 -17.81 10.94
N ILE A 176 3.36 -17.02 10.82
CA ILE A 176 2.17 -17.34 10.04
C ILE A 176 2.07 -16.34 8.90
N GLY A 177 2.35 -16.82 7.67
CA GLY A 177 2.16 -16.07 6.44
C GLY A 177 0.74 -16.20 5.90
N GLY A 178 0.29 -15.21 5.11
CA GLY A 178 -0.99 -15.28 4.40
C GLY A 178 -0.93 -16.31 3.27
N MET A 179 -0.28 -15.97 2.18
CA MET A 179 -0.10 -16.83 1.01
C MET A 179 1.37 -16.81 0.57
N HIS A 180 1.85 -17.94 0.05
CA HIS A 180 3.20 -17.99 -0.53
C HIS A 180 3.36 -16.97 -1.68
N GLY A 181 4.52 -16.34 -1.74
CA GLY A 181 4.87 -15.42 -2.81
C GLY A 181 6.03 -14.49 -2.46
N PRO A 182 6.54 -13.73 -3.45
CA PRO A 182 7.78 -12.95 -3.30
C PRO A 182 7.79 -11.94 -2.15
N ALA A 183 6.64 -11.36 -1.79
CA ALA A 183 6.53 -10.46 -0.65
C ALA A 183 6.64 -11.23 0.67
N LEU A 184 5.92 -12.36 0.80
CA LEU A 184 5.91 -13.16 2.03
C LEU A 184 7.25 -13.89 2.25
N ASP A 185 7.95 -14.28 1.18
CA ASP A 185 9.31 -14.83 1.26
C ASP A 185 10.28 -13.86 1.97
N LYS A 186 10.15 -12.55 1.70
CA LYS A 186 10.96 -11.51 2.38
C LYS A 186 10.67 -11.46 3.87
N PHE A 187 9.38 -11.49 4.26
CA PHE A 187 8.97 -11.49 5.67
C PHE A 187 9.49 -12.73 6.40
N GLU A 188 9.31 -13.91 5.83
CA GLU A 188 9.81 -15.17 6.41
C GLU A 188 11.33 -15.15 6.57
N ALA A 189 12.06 -14.85 5.49
CA ALA A 189 13.53 -14.87 5.48
C ALA A 189 14.10 -13.88 6.49
N GLY A 190 13.59 -12.63 6.50
CA GLY A 190 14.01 -11.60 7.43
C GLY A 190 13.77 -12.02 8.87
N PHE A 191 12.56 -12.50 9.18
CA PHE A 191 12.20 -12.92 10.55
C PHE A 191 13.10 -14.05 11.05
N LYS A 192 13.29 -15.13 10.26
CA LYS A 192 14.21 -16.24 10.60
C LYS A 192 15.62 -15.72 10.88
N ALA A 193 16.16 -14.90 9.99
CA ALA A 193 17.50 -14.34 10.14
C ALA A 193 17.63 -13.47 11.40
N GLY A 194 16.62 -12.64 11.71
CA GLY A 194 16.61 -11.81 12.90
C GLY A 194 16.59 -12.62 14.20
N VAL A 195 15.77 -13.68 14.27
CA VAL A 195 15.75 -14.60 15.42
C VAL A 195 17.12 -15.24 15.60
N GLN A 196 17.70 -15.81 14.55
CA GLN A 196 18.98 -16.51 14.59
C GLN A 196 20.14 -15.58 14.97
N ALA A 197 20.11 -14.31 14.57
CA ALA A 197 21.15 -13.34 14.87
C ALA A 197 21.32 -13.07 16.38
N VAL A 198 20.26 -13.27 17.18
CA VAL A 198 20.27 -12.95 18.63
C VAL A 198 20.00 -14.16 19.51
N ASN A 199 19.39 -15.22 18.96
CA ASN A 199 19.08 -16.45 19.70
C ASN A 199 19.24 -17.70 18.80
N PRO A 200 20.47 -18.17 18.57
CA PRO A 200 20.73 -19.34 17.73
C PRO A 200 20.11 -20.66 18.23
N LYS A 201 19.61 -20.66 19.50
CA LYS A 201 18.94 -21.84 20.08
C LYS A 201 17.44 -21.86 19.78
N ALA A 202 16.87 -20.71 19.39
CA ALA A 202 15.46 -20.66 19.11
C ALA A 202 15.11 -21.36 17.79
N THR A 203 13.99 -22.06 17.80
CA THR A 203 13.37 -22.63 16.61
C THR A 203 12.30 -21.67 16.07
N VAL A 204 12.18 -21.59 14.75
CA VAL A 204 11.15 -20.82 14.06
C VAL A 204 10.26 -21.78 13.29
N GLU A 205 9.04 -22.00 13.77
CA GLU A 205 8.03 -22.76 13.06
C GLU A 205 7.38 -21.90 11.99
N ILE A 206 7.21 -22.43 10.76
CA ILE A 206 6.64 -21.67 9.63
C ILE A 206 5.36 -22.35 9.17
N GLN A 207 4.28 -21.60 9.07
CA GLN A 207 3.00 -22.02 8.49
C GLN A 207 2.41 -20.91 7.63
N TYR A 208 1.54 -21.29 6.70
CA TYR A 208 0.79 -20.37 5.86
C TYR A 208 -0.71 -20.64 5.97
N ALA A 209 -1.50 -19.58 6.08
CA ALA A 209 -2.96 -19.68 6.12
C ALA A 209 -3.56 -20.00 4.75
N GLU A 210 -2.77 -19.88 3.69
CA GLU A 210 -3.18 -19.98 2.28
C GLU A 210 -4.31 -19.00 1.91
N SER A 211 -4.41 -17.91 2.67
CA SER A 211 -5.41 -16.86 2.51
C SER A 211 -4.98 -15.58 3.22
N PHE A 212 -5.37 -14.42 2.66
CA PHE A 212 -5.24 -13.12 3.34
C PHE A 212 -6.53 -12.72 4.10
N SER A 213 -7.58 -13.53 4.06
CA SER A 213 -8.88 -13.23 4.68
C SER A 213 -9.44 -14.33 5.58
N ASP A 214 -8.88 -15.54 5.58
CA ASP A 214 -9.35 -16.66 6.41
C ASP A 214 -8.79 -16.58 7.84
N GLY A 215 -9.40 -15.76 8.68
CA GLY A 215 -9.05 -15.65 10.09
C GLY A 215 -9.30 -16.94 10.89
N ALA A 216 -10.27 -17.76 10.50
CA ALA A 216 -10.54 -19.03 11.18
C ALA A 216 -9.39 -20.03 10.99
N LYS A 217 -8.84 -20.10 9.77
CA LYS A 217 -7.67 -20.91 9.47
C LYS A 217 -6.43 -20.46 10.25
N ALA A 218 -6.14 -19.15 10.22
CA ALA A 218 -4.99 -18.60 10.95
C ALA A 218 -5.15 -18.77 12.47
N LYS A 219 -6.37 -18.66 13.02
CA LYS A 219 -6.66 -18.93 14.42
C LYS A 219 -6.32 -20.37 14.80
N SER A 220 -6.77 -21.35 14.00
CA SER A 220 -6.51 -22.77 14.27
C SER A 220 -5.03 -23.09 14.22
N LEU A 221 -4.26 -22.51 13.28
CA LEU A 221 -2.81 -22.65 13.22
C LEU A 221 -2.15 -22.08 14.48
N ALA A 222 -2.54 -20.87 14.89
CA ALA A 222 -1.99 -20.23 16.08
C ALA A 222 -2.29 -21.01 17.36
N GLU A 223 -3.51 -21.52 17.53
CA GLU A 223 -3.90 -22.37 18.67
C GLU A 223 -3.02 -23.63 18.75
N ALA A 224 -2.76 -24.29 17.62
CA ALA A 224 -1.89 -25.48 17.57
C ALA A 224 -0.43 -25.12 17.93
N MET A 225 0.09 -24.00 17.43
CA MET A 225 1.43 -23.51 17.74
C MET A 225 1.60 -23.17 19.23
N TYR A 226 0.66 -22.39 19.80
CA TYR A 226 0.70 -22.06 21.24
C TYR A 226 0.58 -23.31 22.12
N ALA A 227 -0.20 -24.32 21.69
CA ALA A 227 -0.29 -25.61 22.40
C ALA A 227 1.00 -26.43 22.33
N SER A 228 1.90 -26.15 21.36
CA SER A 228 3.23 -26.77 21.24
C SER A 228 4.36 -25.93 21.86
N ASP A 229 4.03 -25.05 22.80
CA ASP A 229 4.93 -24.14 23.52
C ASP A 229 5.54 -23.01 22.69
N VAL A 230 5.04 -22.70 21.50
CA VAL A 230 5.38 -21.43 20.85
C VAL A 230 4.87 -20.29 21.73
N ASP A 231 5.71 -19.31 22.02
CA ASP A 231 5.30 -18.17 22.86
C ASP A 231 5.20 -16.84 22.11
N ILE A 232 5.73 -16.78 20.89
CA ILE A 232 5.63 -15.59 20.01
C ILE A 232 5.30 -16.01 18.59
N ILE A 233 4.22 -15.46 18.02
CA ILE A 233 3.85 -15.66 16.63
C ILE A 233 3.92 -14.34 15.87
N TYR A 234 4.67 -14.30 14.76
CA TYR A 234 4.62 -13.20 13.82
C TYR A 234 3.55 -13.47 12.76
N ALA A 235 2.52 -12.61 12.69
CA ALA A 235 1.33 -12.78 11.87
C ALA A 235 1.41 -11.88 10.60
N ALA A 236 2.16 -12.30 9.57
CA ALA A 236 2.26 -11.59 8.29
C ALA A 236 1.20 -12.09 7.30
N ALA A 237 -0.09 -11.89 7.62
CA ALA A 237 -1.19 -12.55 6.93
C ALA A 237 -2.40 -11.63 6.61
N GLY A 238 -2.21 -10.30 6.61
CA GLY A 238 -3.31 -9.39 6.35
C GLY A 238 -4.48 -9.60 7.31
N GLY A 239 -5.72 -9.58 6.80
CA GLY A 239 -6.94 -9.83 7.60
C GLY A 239 -6.99 -11.21 8.24
N ALA A 240 -6.39 -12.25 7.62
CA ALA A 240 -6.28 -13.57 8.26
C ALA A 240 -5.47 -13.52 9.56
N GLY A 241 -4.48 -12.61 9.67
CA GLY A 241 -3.68 -12.39 10.87
C GLY A 241 -4.50 -12.03 12.12
N LEU A 242 -5.69 -11.44 11.96
CA LEU A 242 -6.60 -11.16 13.08
C LEU A 242 -7.02 -12.45 13.82
N GLY A 243 -7.01 -13.59 13.13
CA GLY A 243 -7.23 -14.90 13.75
C GLY A 243 -6.15 -15.26 14.77
N VAL A 244 -4.87 -14.89 14.51
CA VAL A 244 -3.76 -15.09 15.45
C VAL A 244 -3.98 -14.27 16.73
N PHE A 245 -4.38 -13.00 16.59
CA PHE A 245 -4.76 -12.16 17.73
C PHE A 245 -5.94 -12.75 18.51
N ALA A 246 -6.96 -13.25 17.81
CA ALA A 246 -8.11 -13.88 18.46
C ALA A 246 -7.70 -15.14 19.25
N ALA A 247 -6.82 -15.99 18.72
CA ALA A 247 -6.27 -17.14 19.43
C ALA A 247 -5.53 -16.71 20.71
N ALA A 248 -4.58 -15.77 20.57
CA ALA A 248 -3.79 -15.30 21.70
C ALA A 248 -4.66 -14.66 22.81
N LYS A 249 -5.63 -13.83 22.42
CA LYS A 249 -6.58 -13.23 23.38
C LYS A 249 -7.36 -14.29 24.13
N SER A 250 -7.95 -15.25 23.43
CA SER A 250 -8.72 -16.34 24.05
C SER A 250 -7.90 -17.16 25.04
N ILE A 251 -6.63 -17.45 24.73
CA ILE A 251 -5.73 -18.18 25.62
C ILE A 251 -5.42 -17.35 26.89
N VAL A 252 -5.12 -16.04 26.73
CA VAL A 252 -4.82 -15.16 27.88
C VAL A 252 -6.08 -14.90 28.73
N GLU A 253 -7.27 -14.82 28.15
CA GLU A 253 -8.53 -14.73 28.88
C GLU A 253 -8.80 -15.98 29.73
N ALA A 254 -8.52 -17.16 29.19
CA ALA A 254 -8.64 -18.43 29.88
C ALA A 254 -7.53 -18.65 30.94
N ASN A 255 -6.32 -18.16 30.68
CA ASN A 255 -5.17 -18.23 31.59
C ASN A 255 -4.40 -16.89 31.58
N PRO A 256 -4.74 -15.95 32.48
CA PRO A 256 -4.11 -14.62 32.53
C PRO A 256 -2.59 -14.60 32.76
N ASP A 257 -2.02 -15.69 33.29
CA ASP A 257 -0.59 -15.82 33.52
C ASP A 257 0.20 -16.23 32.27
N SER A 258 -0.48 -16.58 31.18
CA SER A 258 0.14 -16.93 29.89
C SER A 258 1.01 -15.79 29.36
N LYS A 259 2.26 -16.13 28.98
CA LYS A 259 3.27 -15.19 28.48
C LYS A 259 3.44 -15.29 26.98
N ILE A 260 2.33 -15.31 26.26
CA ILE A 260 2.31 -15.39 24.80
C ILE A 260 2.14 -14.01 24.16
N TRP A 261 2.64 -13.89 22.93
CA TRP A 261 2.67 -12.64 22.18
C TRP A 261 2.36 -12.84 20.71
N VAL A 262 1.87 -11.79 20.09
CA VAL A 262 1.72 -11.65 18.64
C VAL A 262 2.58 -10.48 18.17
N ILE A 263 3.28 -10.65 17.07
CA ILE A 263 3.87 -9.54 16.30
C ILE A 263 2.96 -9.28 15.11
N GLY A 264 2.49 -8.03 14.99
CA GLY A 264 1.62 -7.59 13.91
C GLY A 264 2.39 -7.19 12.65
N VAL A 265 1.64 -6.77 11.61
CA VAL A 265 2.19 -6.46 10.28
C VAL A 265 1.55 -5.22 9.68
N ASP A 266 2.30 -4.51 8.83
CA ASP A 266 1.98 -3.34 8.00
C ASP A 266 1.64 -2.07 8.78
N GLN A 267 0.82 -2.16 9.82
CA GLN A 267 0.42 -1.07 10.70
C GLN A 267 0.69 -1.42 12.16
N ASP A 268 0.64 -0.42 13.05
CA ASP A 268 0.68 -0.69 14.48
C ASP A 268 -0.63 -1.33 14.95
N GLN A 269 -0.60 -2.64 15.13
CA GLN A 269 -1.75 -3.45 15.51
C GLN A 269 -1.91 -3.60 17.04
N GLN A 270 -1.47 -2.60 17.83
CA GLN A 270 -1.66 -2.60 19.29
C GLN A 270 -3.13 -2.71 19.70
N ALA A 271 -4.03 -2.08 18.95
CA ALA A 271 -5.46 -2.14 19.23
C ALA A 271 -6.04 -3.56 19.12
N GLU A 272 -5.51 -4.36 18.17
CA GLU A 272 -6.00 -5.72 17.88
C GLU A 272 -5.65 -6.72 18.99
N GLY A 273 -4.54 -6.48 19.67
CA GLY A 273 -4.07 -7.34 20.77
C GLY A 273 -4.63 -6.99 22.15
N LYS A 274 -5.47 -5.95 22.27
CA LYS A 274 -6.01 -5.53 23.58
C LYS A 274 -6.95 -6.62 24.13
N VAL A 275 -6.59 -7.19 25.28
CA VAL A 275 -7.41 -8.13 26.05
C VAL A 275 -8.26 -7.36 27.04
N ASN A 276 -7.63 -6.50 27.85
CA ASN A 276 -8.24 -5.59 28.82
C ASN A 276 -7.33 -4.39 29.07
N ASP A 277 -7.64 -3.55 30.08
CA ASP A 277 -6.87 -2.33 30.34
C ASP A 277 -5.44 -2.60 30.88
N SER A 278 -5.18 -3.80 31.41
CA SER A 278 -3.87 -4.19 31.98
C SER A 278 -3.09 -5.18 31.11
N ARG A 279 -3.70 -5.77 30.08
CA ARG A 279 -3.09 -6.80 29.25
C ARG A 279 -3.38 -6.59 27.77
N ASN A 280 -2.31 -6.60 27.00
CA ASN A 280 -2.33 -6.61 25.55
C ASN A 280 -1.37 -7.70 25.06
N VAL A 281 -1.75 -8.44 24.03
CA VAL A 281 -0.94 -9.55 23.47
C VAL A 281 -0.07 -9.11 22.29
N THR A 282 -0.16 -7.85 21.82
CA THR A 282 0.72 -7.35 20.76
C THR A 282 2.07 -6.98 21.34
N LEU A 283 3.12 -7.71 20.97
CA LEU A 283 4.50 -7.39 21.35
C LEU A 283 4.99 -6.13 20.63
N THR A 284 4.86 -6.13 19.32
CA THR A 284 5.18 -5.04 18.38
C THR A 284 4.52 -5.32 17.04
N SER A 285 4.73 -4.47 16.03
CA SER A 285 4.29 -4.69 14.65
C SER A 285 5.35 -4.21 13.67
N THR A 286 5.57 -4.95 12.58
CA THR A 286 6.30 -4.38 11.45
C THR A 286 5.43 -3.33 10.76
N LEU A 287 6.07 -2.25 10.30
CA LEU A 287 5.42 -1.14 9.62
C LEU A 287 5.81 -1.12 8.15
N LYS A 288 4.84 -0.79 7.29
CA LYS A 288 5.02 -0.69 5.84
C LYS A 288 4.33 0.57 5.32
N GLY A 289 5.06 1.38 4.58
CA GLY A 289 4.66 2.71 4.14
C GLY A 289 3.68 2.74 2.95
N VAL A 290 2.72 1.82 2.90
CA VAL A 290 1.73 1.78 1.81
C VAL A 290 0.87 3.04 1.79
N LYS A 291 0.41 3.48 2.95
CA LYS A 291 -0.33 4.73 3.12
C LYS A 291 0.41 5.92 2.51
N GLN A 292 1.69 6.08 2.86
CA GLN A 292 2.55 7.16 2.38
C GLN A 292 2.78 7.08 0.87
N ALA A 293 2.92 5.87 0.33
CA ALA A 293 3.07 5.66 -1.10
C ALA A 293 1.81 6.12 -1.86
N LEU A 294 0.61 5.75 -1.44
CA LEU A 294 -0.61 6.18 -2.10
C LEU A 294 -0.78 7.71 -2.04
N ILE A 295 -0.48 8.34 -0.88
CA ILE A 295 -0.49 9.81 -0.76
C ILE A 295 0.47 10.41 -1.77
N LYS A 296 1.74 9.98 -1.77
CA LYS A 296 2.79 10.54 -2.64
C LYS A 296 2.46 10.37 -4.12
N PHE A 297 2.14 9.17 -4.56
CA PHE A 297 1.89 8.88 -5.97
C PHE A 297 0.60 9.54 -6.48
N SER A 298 -0.43 9.68 -5.65
CA SER A 298 -1.63 10.46 -5.98
C SER A 298 -1.31 11.95 -6.10
N GLU A 299 -0.51 12.50 -5.19
CA GLU A 299 -0.10 13.89 -5.18
C GLU A 299 0.74 14.23 -6.42
N ASP A 300 1.75 13.39 -6.72
CA ASP A 300 2.62 13.58 -7.87
C ASP A 300 1.82 13.48 -9.19
N ALA A 301 0.97 12.46 -9.33
CA ALA A 301 0.14 12.28 -10.52
C ALA A 301 -0.88 13.44 -10.70
N SER A 302 -1.44 13.97 -9.62
CA SER A 302 -2.38 15.10 -9.68
C SER A 302 -1.73 16.41 -10.15
N LYS A 303 -0.41 16.50 -10.00
CA LYS A 303 0.43 17.62 -10.50
C LYS A 303 0.99 17.38 -11.89
N GLY A 304 0.63 16.28 -12.55
CA GLY A 304 1.14 15.89 -13.87
C GLY A 304 2.50 15.17 -13.84
N ASN A 305 2.98 14.77 -12.66
CA ASN A 305 4.24 14.06 -12.47
C ASN A 305 3.97 12.57 -12.22
N TYR A 306 3.40 11.88 -13.19
CA TYR A 306 3.16 10.46 -13.09
C TYR A 306 4.45 9.64 -13.30
N HIS A 307 4.65 8.62 -12.47
CA HIS A 307 5.87 7.79 -12.41
C HIS A 307 5.79 6.51 -13.27
N GLY A 308 5.18 6.57 -14.45
CA GLY A 308 5.06 5.40 -15.34
C GLY A 308 6.40 4.81 -15.75
N GLY A 309 6.51 3.48 -15.69
CA GLY A 309 7.74 2.73 -15.97
C GLY A 309 8.77 2.75 -14.82
N GLU A 310 8.55 3.53 -13.76
CA GLU A 310 9.47 3.59 -12.63
C GLU A 310 9.29 2.40 -11.68
N GLN A 311 10.41 1.94 -11.12
CA GLN A 311 10.46 0.93 -10.06
C GLN A 311 11.06 1.56 -8.81
N VAL A 312 10.27 1.62 -7.74
CA VAL A 312 10.71 2.17 -6.46
C VAL A 312 10.84 1.05 -5.44
N LEU A 313 11.90 1.09 -4.64
CA LEU A 313 12.16 0.11 -3.58
C LEU A 313 12.46 0.85 -2.28
N TYR A 314 11.51 0.87 -1.38
CA TYR A 314 11.59 1.50 -0.06
C TYR A 314 12.13 0.55 1.01
N GLY A 315 12.92 1.05 1.95
CA GLY A 315 13.51 0.28 3.04
C GLY A 315 13.53 1.02 4.37
N LEU A 316 14.38 0.58 5.30
CA LEU A 316 14.60 1.27 6.58
C LEU A 316 15.26 2.64 6.41
N SER A 317 16.09 2.82 5.35
CA SER A 317 16.83 4.05 5.08
C SER A 317 15.95 5.26 4.78
N ASP A 318 14.79 5.01 4.20
CA ASP A 318 13.81 6.03 3.79
C ASP A 318 12.49 5.94 4.56
N ASN A 319 12.48 5.17 5.65
CA ASN A 319 11.31 4.90 6.48
C ASN A 319 10.15 4.25 5.73
N GLY A 320 10.43 3.58 4.61
CA GLY A 320 9.43 2.82 3.87
C GLY A 320 8.98 1.56 4.60
N VAL A 321 9.83 1.00 5.45
CA VAL A 321 9.48 -0.06 6.40
C VAL A 321 10.04 0.28 7.79
N GLY A 322 9.51 -0.38 8.83
CA GLY A 322 9.92 -0.10 10.20
C GLY A 322 9.39 -1.11 11.21
N LEU A 323 9.56 -0.77 12.49
CA LEU A 323 9.02 -1.53 13.61
C LEU A 323 8.37 -0.55 14.60
N ALA A 324 7.17 -0.85 15.07
CA ALA A 324 6.48 -0.09 16.11
C ALA A 324 7.15 -0.30 17.46
N ASP A 325 7.03 0.70 18.36
CA ASP A 325 7.61 0.62 19.70
C ASP A 325 7.03 -0.52 20.55
N GLY A 326 5.74 -0.76 20.43
CA GLY A 326 5.03 -1.85 21.09
C GLY A 326 5.29 -1.95 22.61
N GLN A 327 5.36 -3.19 23.10
CA GLN A 327 5.62 -3.52 24.51
C GLN A 327 7.03 -4.09 24.71
N LEU A 328 7.97 -3.65 23.88
CA LEU A 328 9.36 -4.06 23.95
C LEU A 328 10.06 -3.43 25.16
N SER A 329 10.89 -4.21 25.86
CA SER A 329 11.75 -3.66 26.92
C SER A 329 12.82 -2.71 26.34
N ASP A 330 13.34 -1.80 27.16
CA ASP A 330 14.36 -0.85 26.72
C ASP A 330 15.60 -1.55 26.17
N SER A 331 16.04 -2.63 26.80
CA SER A 331 17.19 -3.41 26.33
C SER A 331 16.96 -4.06 24.95
N VAL A 332 15.72 -4.47 24.64
CA VAL A 332 15.35 -4.99 23.33
C VAL A 332 15.32 -3.85 22.31
N LYS A 333 14.74 -2.70 22.65
CA LYS A 333 14.73 -1.49 21.80
C LYS A 333 16.14 -1.02 21.44
N GLU A 334 17.04 -0.97 22.42
CA GLU A 334 18.45 -0.62 22.20
C GLU A 334 19.12 -1.58 21.20
N LYS A 335 18.89 -2.88 21.35
CA LYS A 335 19.46 -3.88 20.44
C LYS A 335 18.89 -3.76 19.03
N ILE A 336 17.58 -3.52 18.89
CA ILE A 336 16.91 -3.26 17.62
C ILE A 336 17.50 -2.01 16.94
N ALA A 337 17.73 -0.94 17.69
CA ALA A 337 18.34 0.28 17.15
C ALA A 337 19.76 0.04 16.59
N VAL A 338 20.56 -0.82 17.23
CA VAL A 338 21.88 -1.23 16.72
C VAL A 338 21.75 -1.96 15.40
N PHE A 339 20.85 -2.95 15.30
CA PHE A 339 20.64 -3.69 14.04
C PHE A 339 20.05 -2.80 12.95
N LYS A 340 19.05 -1.96 13.28
CA LYS A 340 18.49 -0.99 12.32
C LYS A 340 19.60 -0.12 11.69
N LYS A 341 20.48 0.42 12.53
CA LYS A 341 21.62 1.22 12.06
C LYS A 341 22.57 0.38 11.18
N ALA A 342 22.90 -0.83 11.59
CA ALA A 342 23.78 -1.73 10.84
C ALA A 342 23.21 -2.10 9.46
N ILE A 343 21.89 -2.32 9.36
CA ILE A 343 21.19 -2.60 8.08
C ILE A 343 21.25 -1.35 7.19
N ILE A 344 20.91 -0.17 7.70
CA ILE A 344 20.95 1.09 6.94
C ILE A 344 22.36 1.40 6.42
N GLU A 345 23.39 1.11 7.21
CA GLU A 345 24.79 1.30 6.85
C GLU A 345 25.35 0.18 5.95
N GLY A 346 24.56 -0.82 5.59
CA GLY A 346 24.98 -1.97 4.78
C GLY A 346 25.96 -2.93 5.48
N LYS A 347 26.08 -2.84 6.82
CA LYS A 347 26.94 -3.70 7.64
C LYS A 347 26.25 -5.02 8.04
N GLN A 348 24.95 -5.05 7.98
CA GLN A 348 24.11 -6.21 8.19
C GLN A 348 23.28 -6.47 6.94
N GLU A 349 23.60 -7.50 6.22
CA GLU A 349 22.76 -7.97 5.12
C GLU A 349 21.58 -8.79 5.67
N VAL A 350 20.43 -8.62 5.06
CA VAL A 350 19.21 -9.34 5.41
C VAL A 350 18.73 -10.12 4.19
N PRO A 351 18.60 -11.46 4.30
CA PRO A 351 18.13 -12.27 3.18
C PRO A 351 16.69 -11.93 2.81
N ALA A 352 16.41 -11.91 1.51
CA ALA A 352 15.09 -11.67 0.95
C ALA A 352 14.35 -12.94 0.48
N LYS A 353 14.98 -14.10 0.68
CA LYS A 353 14.41 -15.42 0.36
C LYS A 353 14.74 -16.39 1.48
N PRO A 354 13.80 -17.31 1.85
CA PRO A 354 13.99 -18.34 2.88
C PRO A 354 15.10 -19.33 2.61
#